data_19308313cb7202346c311fdbe31a3eb9
#
_entry.id   19308313cb7202346c311fdbe31a3eb9
#
_cell.length_a   1.000
_cell.length_b   1.000
_cell.length_c   1.000
_cell.angle_alpha   90.00
_cell.angle_beta   90.00
_cell.angle_gamma   90.00
#
_symmetry.space_group_name_H-M   'P 1'
#
loop_
_entity.id
_entity.type
_entity.pdbx_description
1 polymer ?
#
loop_
_entity_poly.entity_id
_entity_poly.type
_entity_poly.pdbx_seq_one_letter_code
_entity_poly.pdbx_strand_id
1 'polypeptide(L)'
;MTVGKKRKLDALESETEGEATDEQVVLWRANFEEFIRRLRHKAFIENVRACLDDGAVIVVSAMLEATRTAEKKVKTENSVPLSLNSIYEEVIKSEEGRNITFDRVRASLVQLSCPPFVKAVNESYSIDFKKIIELAQNDEVESIVLKRYGRDAYRMFRLLSSTARLLETDKIADTAFVEKKDTTKILYKLWKDDYLHMEKLQLTGARQSQFLLWKVNKNTLWEHVLDEMFHAALNLSLRVAHELEQEKELLNLPQDKRVNRLRKVRLLLESSQMKLDDAIMLFHDF
;
A
#
# COMPACT_ATOMS: atom_id res chain seq x y z
N MET A 1 0.77 -18.50 18.86
CA MET A 1 1.30 -19.76 18.30
C MET A 1 0.13 -20.60 17.81
N THR A 2 -0.22 -20.53 16.54
CA THR A 2 -1.17 -21.47 15.94
C THR A 2 -0.40 -22.75 15.64
N VAL A 3 -0.63 -23.77 16.46
CA VAL A 3 -0.10 -25.11 16.25
C VAL A 3 -0.62 -25.64 14.93
N GLY A 4 0.27 -25.89 13.97
CA GLY A 4 -0.07 -26.46 12.68
C GLY A 4 -0.82 -27.79 12.87
N LYS A 5 -1.98 -27.90 12.22
CA LYS A 5 -2.75 -29.15 12.20
C LYS A 5 -1.89 -30.28 11.62
N LYS A 6 -1.59 -31.29 12.43
CA LYS A 6 -1.01 -32.55 11.97
C LYS A 6 -1.99 -33.22 11.00
N ARG A 7 -1.61 -33.37 9.73
CA ARG A 7 -2.27 -34.32 8.82
C ARG A 7 -1.54 -35.63 8.93
N LYS A 8 -2.24 -36.67 9.44
CA LYS A 8 -1.81 -38.07 9.29
C LYS A 8 -1.99 -38.46 7.83
N LEU A 9 -0.91 -38.82 7.15
CA LEU A 9 -1.00 -39.61 5.93
C LEU A 9 -1.19 -41.05 6.38
N ASP A 10 -2.33 -41.67 6.04
CA ASP A 10 -2.52 -43.11 6.13
C ASP A 10 -1.58 -43.76 5.12
N ALA A 11 -0.53 -44.34 5.62
CA ALA A 11 0.37 -45.17 4.83
C ALA A 11 -0.31 -46.50 4.53
N LEU A 12 -0.28 -46.88 3.27
CA LEU A 12 -0.63 -48.25 2.82
C LEU A 12 0.17 -49.30 3.62
N GLU A 13 -0.58 -50.20 4.25
CA GLU A 13 -0.04 -51.34 4.94
C GLU A 13 0.76 -52.23 3.96
N SER A 14 2.04 -52.32 4.15
CA SER A 14 2.83 -53.47 3.72
C SER A 14 3.56 -54.02 4.93
N GLU A 15 3.13 -55.20 5.34
CA GLU A 15 3.72 -55.98 6.40
C GLU A 15 5.20 -56.28 6.12
N THR A 16 6.09 -55.68 6.90
CA THR A 16 7.41 -56.24 7.20
C THR A 16 7.75 -55.83 8.63
N GLU A 17 7.81 -56.87 9.51
CA GLU A 17 8.30 -56.78 10.87
C GLU A 17 9.75 -56.28 10.88
N GLY A 18 9.95 -55.08 11.36
CA GLY A 18 11.24 -54.50 11.71
C GLY A 18 10.95 -53.33 12.64
N GLU A 19 11.49 -53.36 13.86
CA GLU A 19 11.43 -52.28 14.83
C GLU A 19 11.96 -50.97 14.17
N ALA A 20 11.09 -50.24 13.49
CA ALA A 20 11.38 -48.90 13.03
C ALA A 20 10.85 -47.91 14.08
N THR A 21 11.75 -47.25 14.76
CA THR A 21 11.46 -46.02 15.49
C THR A 21 10.67 -45.10 14.56
N ASP A 22 9.43 -44.85 14.93
CA ASP A 22 8.50 -44.02 14.18
C ASP A 22 9.04 -42.57 14.17
N GLU A 23 10.00 -42.28 13.30
CA GLU A 23 10.50 -40.95 13.07
C GLU A 23 9.36 -40.12 12.45
N GLN A 24 8.67 -39.37 13.30
CA GLN A 24 7.63 -38.47 12.85
C GLN A 24 8.22 -37.46 11.85
N VAL A 25 7.94 -37.63 10.58
CA VAL A 25 8.32 -36.66 9.55
C VAL A 25 7.58 -35.35 9.79
N VAL A 26 8.30 -34.35 10.27
CA VAL A 26 7.78 -32.98 10.49
C VAL A 26 7.93 -32.22 9.20
N LEU A 27 6.79 -31.88 8.57
CA LEU A 27 6.76 -31.04 7.39
C LEU A 27 6.70 -29.56 7.81
N TRP A 28 7.62 -28.78 7.29
CA TRP A 28 7.69 -27.33 7.51
C TRP A 28 7.13 -26.58 6.31
N ARG A 29 6.33 -25.54 6.57
CA ARG A 29 5.81 -24.62 5.56
C ARG A 29 6.06 -23.20 6.01
N ALA A 30 6.51 -22.34 5.06
CA ALA A 30 6.59 -20.90 5.29
C ALA A 30 5.21 -20.33 5.64
N ASN A 31 5.14 -19.51 6.68
CA ASN A 31 3.92 -18.83 7.06
C ASN A 31 3.75 -17.55 6.22
N PHE A 32 3.12 -17.69 5.05
CA PHE A 32 2.92 -16.60 4.11
C PHE A 32 2.04 -15.47 4.68
N GLU A 33 1.05 -15.82 5.49
CA GLU A 33 0.16 -14.82 6.14
C GLU A 33 0.93 -13.90 7.09
N GLU A 34 1.87 -14.47 7.87
CA GLU A 34 2.71 -13.67 8.77
C GLU A 34 3.67 -12.78 7.97
N PHE A 35 4.12 -13.23 6.80
CA PHE A 35 4.97 -12.44 5.93
C PHE A 35 4.22 -11.20 5.40
N ILE A 36 3.01 -11.37 4.87
CA ILE A 36 2.15 -10.28 4.43
C ILE A 36 1.83 -9.32 5.58
N ARG A 37 1.51 -9.85 6.77
CA ARG A 37 1.25 -9.03 7.96
C ARG A 37 2.43 -8.12 8.29
N ARG A 38 3.65 -8.64 8.29
CA ARG A 38 4.86 -7.86 8.57
C ARG A 38 5.13 -6.79 7.52
N LEU A 39 4.94 -7.11 6.24
CA LEU A 39 5.07 -6.13 5.16
C LEU A 39 4.02 -5.02 5.29
N ARG A 40 2.78 -5.38 5.61
CA ARG A 40 1.71 -4.42 5.88
C ARG A 40 2.04 -3.51 7.06
N HIS A 41 2.50 -4.06 8.19
CA HIS A 41 2.92 -3.28 9.35
C HIS A 41 4.08 -2.33 9.00
N LYS A 42 5.05 -2.79 8.22
CA LYS A 42 6.15 -1.95 7.73
C LYS A 42 5.64 -0.78 6.90
N ALA A 43 4.72 -1.03 5.95
CA ALA A 43 4.11 0.02 5.14
C ALA A 43 3.35 1.05 5.99
N PHE A 44 2.66 0.62 7.06
CA PHE A 44 2.00 1.53 8.00
C PHE A 44 3.00 2.41 8.75
N ILE A 45 4.08 1.83 9.26
CA ILE A 45 5.13 2.57 9.97
C ILE A 45 5.77 3.61 9.04
N GLU A 46 6.05 3.26 7.80
CA GLU A 46 6.62 4.16 6.79
C GLU A 46 5.66 5.32 6.45
N ASN A 47 4.36 5.03 6.32
CA ASN A 47 3.35 6.06 6.08
C ASN A 47 3.21 7.03 7.27
N VAL A 48 3.17 6.51 8.50
CA VAL A 48 3.15 7.34 9.71
C VAL A 48 4.42 8.18 9.81
N ARG A 49 5.58 7.62 9.51
CA ARG A 49 6.88 8.35 9.49
C ARG A 49 6.92 9.48 8.48
N ALA A 50 6.25 9.32 7.34
CA ALA A 50 6.16 10.37 6.32
C ALA A 50 5.29 11.55 6.76
N CYS A 51 4.35 11.33 7.68
CA CYS A 51 3.36 12.32 8.09
C CYS A 51 3.64 12.93 9.48
N LEU A 52 4.25 12.19 10.39
CA LEU A 52 4.38 12.53 11.82
C LEU A 52 5.83 12.39 12.31
N ASP A 53 6.02 12.70 13.60
CA ASP A 53 7.33 12.64 14.26
C ASP A 53 7.73 11.20 14.68
N ASP A 54 9.00 11.03 15.04
CA ASP A 54 9.55 9.74 15.48
C ASP A 54 8.86 9.19 16.73
N GLY A 55 8.36 10.05 17.61
CA GLY A 55 7.61 9.64 18.80
C GLY A 55 6.33 8.92 18.43
N ALA A 56 5.59 9.41 17.44
CA ALA A 56 4.39 8.76 16.92
C ALA A 56 4.73 7.41 16.25
N VAL A 57 5.85 7.34 15.54
CA VAL A 57 6.34 6.10 14.91
C VAL A 57 6.63 5.02 15.95
N ILE A 58 7.32 5.35 17.04
CA ILE A 58 7.64 4.41 18.12
C ILE A 58 6.35 3.89 18.78
N VAL A 59 5.38 4.77 19.05
CA VAL A 59 4.10 4.38 19.64
C VAL A 59 3.32 3.44 18.73
N VAL A 60 3.22 3.75 17.42
CA VAL A 60 2.53 2.86 16.46
C VAL A 60 3.24 1.52 16.34
N SER A 61 4.57 1.51 16.28
CA SER A 61 5.37 0.27 16.22
C SER A 61 5.12 -0.62 17.45
N ALA A 62 5.08 -0.04 18.65
CA ALA A 62 4.76 -0.76 19.87
C ALA A 62 3.31 -1.29 19.88
N MET A 63 2.34 -0.51 19.41
CA MET A 63 0.94 -0.95 19.28
C MET A 63 0.81 -2.13 18.31
N LEU A 64 1.50 -2.09 17.15
CA LEU A 64 1.49 -3.16 16.17
C LEU A 64 2.12 -4.45 16.72
N GLU A 65 3.22 -4.36 17.48
CA GLU A 65 3.85 -5.52 18.08
C GLU A 65 2.97 -6.12 19.19
N ALA A 66 2.37 -5.29 20.05
CA ALA A 66 1.45 -5.73 21.10
C ALA A 66 0.23 -6.48 20.54
N THR A 67 -0.30 -6.06 19.40
CA THR A 67 -1.50 -6.67 18.79
C THR A 67 -1.21 -7.85 17.88
N ARG A 68 0.04 -8.03 17.46
CA ARG A 68 0.46 -9.04 16.47
C ARG A 68 -0.01 -10.47 16.80
N THR A 69 0.12 -10.88 18.05
CA THR A 69 -0.26 -12.23 18.51
C THR A 69 -1.77 -12.40 18.64
N ALA A 70 -2.50 -11.33 18.87
CA ALA A 70 -3.95 -11.33 19.05
C ALA A 70 -4.71 -11.22 17.70
N GLU A 71 -4.06 -10.74 16.65
CA GLU A 71 -4.64 -10.63 15.32
C GLU A 71 -4.77 -12.01 14.65
N LYS A 72 -6.02 -12.47 14.48
CA LYS A 72 -6.32 -13.77 13.85
C LYS A 72 -6.30 -13.75 12.33
N LYS A 73 -6.58 -12.59 11.72
CA LYS A 73 -6.66 -12.42 10.25
C LYS A 73 -5.65 -11.39 9.79
N VAL A 74 -5.12 -11.55 8.58
CA VAL A 74 -4.21 -10.58 7.97
C VAL A 74 -4.95 -9.33 7.55
N LYS A 75 -6.11 -9.47 6.90
CA LYS A 75 -6.93 -8.33 6.45
C LYS A 75 -7.94 -7.96 7.54
N THR A 76 -7.55 -7.08 8.44
CA THR A 76 -8.42 -6.48 9.47
C THR A 76 -8.52 -4.98 9.24
N GLU A 77 -9.70 -4.39 9.45
CA GLU A 77 -9.89 -2.94 9.30
C GLU A 77 -9.29 -2.15 10.46
N ASN A 78 -9.31 -2.71 11.67
CA ASN A 78 -8.76 -2.09 12.87
C ASN A 78 -7.92 -3.10 13.66
N SER A 79 -6.93 -2.61 14.39
CA SER A 79 -6.18 -3.43 15.35
C SER A 79 -7.04 -3.78 16.57
N VAL A 80 -6.56 -4.74 17.36
CA VAL A 80 -7.14 -5.00 18.70
C VAL A 80 -6.98 -3.75 19.57
N PRO A 81 -8.03 -3.32 20.29
CA PRO A 81 -7.93 -2.16 21.17
C PRO A 81 -6.99 -2.41 22.35
N LEU A 82 -6.14 -1.45 22.65
CA LEU A 82 -5.17 -1.48 23.74
C LEU A 82 -5.43 -0.34 24.72
N SER A 83 -5.19 -0.58 26.02
CA SER A 83 -5.19 0.49 27.03
C SER A 83 -3.91 1.34 26.94
N LEU A 84 -3.96 2.58 27.42
CA LEU A 84 -2.80 3.45 27.45
C LEU A 84 -1.62 2.82 28.24
N ASN A 85 -1.92 2.13 29.33
CA ASN A 85 -0.90 1.46 30.14
C ASN A 85 -0.22 0.32 29.37
N SER A 86 -1.01 -0.51 28.67
CA SER A 86 -0.46 -1.60 27.85
C SER A 86 0.42 -1.07 26.70
N ILE A 87 0.04 0.06 26.09
CA ILE A 87 0.85 0.72 25.06
C ILE A 87 2.15 1.22 25.66
N TYR A 88 2.11 1.87 26.82
CA TYR A 88 3.30 2.38 27.49
C TYR A 88 4.28 1.27 27.90
N GLU A 89 3.77 0.16 28.45
CA GLU A 89 4.58 -1.01 28.78
C GLU A 89 5.29 -1.58 27.54
N GLU A 90 4.63 -1.62 26.39
CA GLU A 90 5.22 -2.12 25.16
C GLU A 90 6.23 -1.14 24.57
N VAL A 91 5.98 0.17 24.66
CA VAL A 91 6.94 1.22 24.26
C VAL A 91 8.25 1.09 25.04
N ILE A 92 8.20 0.90 26.37
CA ILE A 92 9.41 0.77 27.20
C ILE A 92 10.23 -0.49 26.87
N LYS A 93 9.59 -1.56 26.41
CA LYS A 93 10.30 -2.78 26.01
C LYS A 93 11.15 -2.57 24.75
N SER A 94 10.78 -1.63 23.88
CA SER A 94 11.55 -1.29 22.69
C SER A 94 12.84 -0.53 23.05
N GLU A 95 13.90 -0.75 22.30
CA GLU A 95 15.17 -0.04 22.52
C GLU A 95 15.05 1.47 22.36
N GLU A 96 14.30 1.91 21.34
CA GLU A 96 14.07 3.32 21.01
C GLU A 96 13.11 4.00 22.00
N GLY A 97 12.23 3.23 22.64
CA GLY A 97 11.19 3.74 23.54
C GLY A 97 11.56 3.81 25.01
N ARG A 98 12.71 3.27 25.45
CA ARG A 98 13.14 3.18 26.86
C ARG A 98 13.13 4.52 27.60
N ASN A 99 13.44 5.61 26.89
CA ASN A 99 13.55 6.95 27.46
C ASN A 99 12.28 7.80 27.27
N ILE A 100 11.21 7.22 26.71
CA ILE A 100 9.98 7.95 26.45
C ILE A 100 9.13 7.99 27.72
N THR A 101 8.71 9.20 28.12
CA THR A 101 7.83 9.40 29.28
C THR A 101 6.39 9.07 28.94
N PHE A 102 5.58 8.75 29.95
CA PHE A 102 4.16 8.49 29.82
C PHE A 102 3.39 9.63 29.14
N ASP A 103 3.71 10.88 29.53
CA ASP A 103 3.10 12.08 28.93
C ASP A 103 3.46 12.24 27.45
N ARG A 104 4.67 11.83 27.06
CA ARG A 104 5.08 11.85 25.64
C ARG A 104 4.29 10.82 24.83
N VAL A 105 4.06 9.61 25.36
CA VAL A 105 3.22 8.60 24.70
C VAL A 105 1.80 9.13 24.53
N ARG A 106 1.23 9.78 25.55
CA ARG A 106 -0.08 10.40 25.48
C ARG A 106 -0.14 11.51 24.43
N ALA A 107 0.88 12.37 24.35
CA ALA A 107 0.97 13.41 23.33
C ALA A 107 1.05 12.81 21.92
N SER A 108 1.84 11.75 21.71
CA SER A 108 1.94 11.05 20.43
C SER A 108 0.61 10.40 20.00
N LEU A 109 -0.16 9.83 20.94
CA LEU A 109 -1.50 9.31 20.65
C LEU A 109 -2.49 10.41 20.24
N VAL A 110 -2.38 11.61 20.80
CA VAL A 110 -3.17 12.77 20.36
C VAL A 110 -2.77 13.17 18.94
N GLN A 111 -1.49 13.20 18.61
CA GLN A 111 -1.00 13.45 17.23
C GLN A 111 -1.52 12.40 16.24
N LEU A 112 -1.51 11.13 16.63
CA LEU A 112 -2.01 10.01 15.81
C LEU A 112 -3.53 10.06 15.57
N SER A 113 -4.25 10.85 16.35
CA SER A 113 -5.70 11.05 16.16
C SER A 113 -6.02 12.11 15.10
N CYS A 114 -5.02 12.90 14.65
CA CYS A 114 -5.18 13.91 13.59
C CYS A 114 -3.93 13.97 12.70
N PRO A 115 -3.89 13.30 11.54
CA PRO A 115 -4.94 12.51 10.87
C PRO A 115 -5.35 11.25 11.66
N PRO A 116 -6.56 10.70 11.42
CA PRO A 116 -7.11 9.63 12.25
C PRO A 116 -6.47 8.27 11.95
N PHE A 117 -5.20 8.11 12.33
CA PHE A 117 -4.49 6.83 12.27
C PHE A 117 -4.86 5.92 13.44
N VAL A 118 -5.21 6.52 14.58
CA VAL A 118 -5.62 5.82 15.79
C VAL A 118 -6.99 6.31 16.22
N LYS A 119 -7.89 5.39 16.53
CA LYS A 119 -9.20 5.64 17.10
C LYS A 119 -9.15 5.46 18.62
N ALA A 120 -9.64 6.43 19.36
CA ALA A 120 -9.80 6.35 20.80
C ALA A 120 -11.28 6.09 21.14
N VAL A 121 -11.57 4.97 21.81
CA VAL A 121 -12.92 4.61 22.28
C VAL A 121 -12.83 4.10 23.71
N ASN A 122 -13.53 4.74 24.64
CA ASN A 122 -13.61 4.31 26.04
C ASN A 122 -12.25 4.00 26.68
N GLU A 123 -11.30 4.96 26.60
CA GLU A 123 -9.93 4.84 27.12
C GLU A 123 -9.08 3.73 26.47
N SER A 124 -9.55 3.14 25.39
CA SER A 124 -8.81 2.21 24.56
C SER A 124 -8.47 2.81 23.20
N TYR A 125 -7.31 2.42 22.66
CA TYR A 125 -6.77 2.92 21.42
C TYR A 125 -6.63 1.77 20.42
N SER A 126 -7.10 1.95 19.21
CA SER A 126 -6.94 0.99 18.10
C SER A 126 -6.44 1.68 16.86
N ILE A 127 -5.57 1.02 16.09
CA ILE A 127 -5.06 1.54 14.81
C ILE A 127 -6.13 1.33 13.75
N ASP A 128 -6.43 2.38 12.98
CA ASP A 128 -7.31 2.32 11.82
C ASP A 128 -6.51 1.94 10.56
N PHE A 129 -6.34 0.65 10.33
CA PHE A 129 -5.61 0.13 9.18
C PHE A 129 -6.22 0.55 7.85
N LYS A 130 -7.55 0.50 7.76
CA LYS A 130 -8.28 0.89 6.55
C LYS A 130 -7.95 2.33 6.15
N LYS A 131 -7.94 3.24 7.12
CA LYS A 131 -7.65 4.65 6.85
C LYS A 131 -6.21 4.88 6.40
N ILE A 132 -5.27 4.19 7.02
CA ILE A 132 -3.85 4.29 6.64
C ILE A 132 -3.64 3.76 5.21
N ILE A 133 -4.23 2.61 4.88
CA ILE A 133 -4.16 2.03 3.53
C ILE A 133 -4.78 2.99 2.51
N GLU A 134 -5.98 3.52 2.77
CA GLU A 134 -6.64 4.48 1.87
C GLU A 134 -5.79 5.74 1.62
N LEU A 135 -5.11 6.24 2.63
CA LEU A 135 -4.21 7.39 2.49
C LEU A 135 -3.00 7.03 1.63
N ALA A 136 -2.35 5.89 1.91
CA ALA A 136 -1.21 5.42 1.14
C ALA A 136 -1.57 5.15 -0.34
N GLN A 137 -2.74 4.56 -0.61
CA GLN A 137 -3.26 4.36 -1.96
C GLN A 137 -3.52 5.69 -2.68
N ASN A 138 -4.11 6.67 -1.99
CA ASN A 138 -4.31 8.01 -2.57
C ASN A 138 -2.98 8.67 -2.91
N ASP A 139 -1.98 8.61 -2.02
CA ASP A 139 -0.66 9.20 -2.25
C ASP A 139 0.06 8.56 -3.43
N GLU A 140 -0.06 7.23 -3.60
CA GLU A 140 0.50 6.53 -4.76
C GLU A 140 -0.16 6.96 -6.08
N VAL A 141 -1.49 7.04 -6.11
CA VAL A 141 -2.23 7.52 -7.30
C VAL A 141 -1.90 8.98 -7.60
N GLU A 142 -1.84 9.85 -6.58
CA GLU A 142 -1.43 11.24 -6.72
C GLU A 142 -0.02 11.37 -7.31
N SER A 143 0.91 10.49 -6.89
CA SER A 143 2.26 10.40 -7.45
C SER A 143 2.27 10.01 -8.92
N ILE A 144 1.43 9.04 -9.31
CA ILE A 144 1.26 8.62 -10.72
C ILE A 144 0.71 9.78 -11.54
N VAL A 145 -0.34 10.45 -11.07
CA VAL A 145 -0.93 11.62 -11.75
C VAL A 145 0.09 12.73 -11.91
N LEU A 146 0.87 13.04 -10.87
CA LEU A 146 1.93 14.05 -10.92
C LEU A 146 2.98 13.73 -11.98
N LYS A 147 3.41 12.49 -12.07
CA LYS A 147 4.44 12.04 -13.02
C LYS A 147 3.95 12.04 -14.48
N ARG A 148 2.70 11.60 -14.72
CA ARG A 148 2.15 11.44 -16.08
C ARG A 148 1.57 12.71 -16.65
N TYR A 149 0.92 13.54 -15.83
CA TYR A 149 0.11 14.67 -16.28
C TYR A 149 0.62 16.04 -15.80
N GLY A 150 1.57 16.05 -14.86
CA GLY A 150 2.19 17.25 -14.34
C GLY A 150 1.44 17.90 -13.18
N ARG A 151 1.97 19.05 -12.72
CA ARG A 151 1.54 19.71 -11.46
C ARG A 151 0.08 20.19 -11.48
N ASP A 152 -0.39 20.72 -12.59
CA ASP A 152 -1.75 21.28 -12.68
C ASP A 152 -2.80 20.16 -12.61
N ALA A 153 -2.54 19.04 -13.30
CA ALA A 153 -3.37 17.84 -13.19
C ALA A 153 -3.38 17.29 -11.76
N TYR A 154 -2.23 17.24 -11.11
CA TYR A 154 -2.11 16.81 -9.72
C TYR A 154 -2.95 17.67 -8.76
N ARG A 155 -2.89 19.02 -8.90
CA ARG A 155 -3.71 19.93 -8.07
C ARG A 155 -5.20 19.68 -8.24
N MET A 156 -5.65 19.55 -9.49
CA MET A 156 -7.06 19.30 -9.80
C MET A 156 -7.50 17.91 -9.31
N PHE A 157 -6.68 16.88 -9.52
CA PHE A 157 -6.98 15.55 -9.06
C PHE A 157 -7.06 15.48 -7.53
N ARG A 158 -6.11 16.07 -6.82
CA ARG A 158 -6.09 16.15 -5.35
C ARG A 158 -7.31 16.88 -4.80
N LEU A 159 -7.73 17.99 -5.43
CA LEU A 159 -8.96 18.69 -5.07
C LEU A 159 -10.18 17.78 -5.20
N LEU A 160 -10.30 17.06 -6.32
CA LEU A 160 -11.44 16.16 -6.58
C LEU A 160 -11.43 14.94 -5.66
N SER A 161 -10.26 14.36 -5.38
CA SER A 161 -10.08 13.22 -4.48
C SER A 161 -10.43 13.56 -3.02
N SER A 162 -10.08 14.78 -2.57
CA SER A 162 -10.35 15.24 -1.20
C SER A 162 -11.80 15.66 -0.98
N THR A 163 -12.45 16.27 -1.96
CA THR A 163 -13.83 16.77 -1.82
C THR A 163 -14.88 15.68 -1.93
N ALA A 164 -14.58 14.54 -2.57
CA ALA A 164 -15.48 13.42 -2.81
C ALA A 164 -16.87 13.81 -3.37
N ARG A 165 -16.97 14.99 -4.01
CA ARG A 165 -18.20 15.56 -4.57
C ARG A 165 -18.01 15.86 -6.05
N LEU A 166 -19.12 15.94 -6.77
CA LEU A 166 -19.17 16.48 -8.14
C LEU A 166 -18.84 17.96 -8.13
N LEU A 167 -17.83 18.36 -8.88
CA LEU A 167 -17.43 19.74 -9.06
C LEU A 167 -17.53 20.15 -10.53
N GLU A 168 -17.96 21.40 -10.76
CA GLU A 168 -18.02 21.99 -12.08
C GLU A 168 -16.63 22.41 -12.56
N THR A 169 -16.41 22.38 -13.88
CA THR A 169 -15.13 22.74 -14.51
C THR A 169 -14.61 24.12 -14.08
N ASP A 170 -15.50 25.13 -14.04
CA ASP A 170 -15.13 26.50 -13.66
C ASP A 170 -14.68 26.59 -12.20
N LYS A 171 -15.40 25.89 -11.30
CA LYS A 171 -15.05 25.86 -9.88
C LYS A 171 -13.71 25.15 -9.64
N ILE A 172 -13.43 24.09 -10.41
CA ILE A 172 -12.13 23.41 -10.36
C ILE A 172 -11.00 24.34 -10.81
N ALA A 173 -11.20 25.05 -11.93
CA ALA A 173 -10.24 26.02 -12.46
C ALA A 173 -9.88 27.08 -11.42
N ASP A 174 -10.90 27.72 -10.83
CA ASP A 174 -10.75 28.78 -9.84
C ASP A 174 -10.05 28.29 -8.57
N THR A 175 -10.41 27.07 -8.07
CA THR A 175 -9.84 26.53 -6.84
C THR A 175 -8.42 25.99 -7.03
N ALA A 176 -8.12 25.40 -8.19
CA ALA A 176 -6.80 24.88 -8.51
C ALA A 176 -5.83 25.94 -9.03
N PHE A 177 -6.30 27.17 -9.27
CA PHE A 177 -5.54 28.28 -9.88
C PHE A 177 -4.93 27.89 -11.24
N VAL A 178 -5.75 27.29 -12.11
CA VAL A 178 -5.38 26.89 -13.48
C VAL A 178 -6.29 27.58 -14.48
N GLU A 179 -5.74 27.97 -15.63
CA GLU A 179 -6.53 28.64 -16.69
C GLU A 179 -7.67 27.70 -17.16
N LYS A 180 -8.88 28.27 -17.36
CA LYS A 180 -10.08 27.49 -17.74
C LYS A 180 -9.87 26.64 -19.00
N LYS A 181 -9.13 27.18 -19.99
CA LYS A 181 -8.83 26.49 -21.24
C LYS A 181 -7.98 25.23 -21.02
N ASP A 182 -7.00 25.30 -20.13
CA ASP A 182 -6.10 24.19 -19.83
C ASP A 182 -6.76 23.22 -18.84
N THR A 183 -7.55 23.72 -17.89
CA THR A 183 -8.39 22.89 -17.00
C THR A 183 -9.24 21.91 -17.78
N THR A 184 -9.98 22.40 -18.80
CA THR A 184 -10.83 21.53 -19.61
C THR A 184 -10.03 20.45 -20.32
N LYS A 185 -8.89 20.77 -20.92
CA LYS A 185 -8.01 19.80 -21.61
C LYS A 185 -7.48 18.72 -20.65
N ILE A 186 -7.04 19.15 -19.47
CA ILE A 186 -6.47 18.22 -18.47
C ILE A 186 -7.56 17.30 -17.90
N LEU A 187 -8.73 17.85 -17.56
CA LEU A 187 -9.85 17.06 -17.07
C LEU A 187 -10.31 16.02 -18.10
N TYR A 188 -10.41 16.38 -19.38
CA TYR A 188 -10.72 15.44 -20.44
C TYR A 188 -9.66 14.36 -20.62
N LYS A 189 -8.38 14.71 -20.47
CA LYS A 189 -7.28 13.74 -20.54
C LYS A 189 -7.36 12.74 -19.39
N LEU A 190 -7.54 13.21 -18.16
CA LEU A 190 -7.71 12.37 -16.99
C LEU A 190 -8.96 11.48 -17.07
N TRP A 191 -10.05 12.00 -17.62
CA TRP A 191 -11.26 11.22 -17.86
C TRP A 191 -11.06 10.15 -18.94
N LYS A 192 -10.39 10.48 -20.04
CA LYS A 192 -10.10 9.54 -21.12
C LYS A 192 -9.25 8.36 -20.65
N ASP A 193 -8.35 8.61 -19.71
CA ASP A 193 -7.44 7.63 -19.14
C ASP A 193 -8.02 7.02 -17.83
N ASP A 194 -9.35 7.09 -17.62
CA ASP A 194 -10.13 6.50 -16.52
C ASP A 194 -9.76 6.94 -15.09
N TYR A 195 -9.04 8.08 -14.94
CA TYR A 195 -8.72 8.65 -13.63
C TYR A 195 -9.87 9.47 -13.03
N LEU A 196 -10.79 9.98 -13.86
CA LEU A 196 -11.94 10.78 -13.45
C LEU A 196 -13.24 10.23 -14.03
N HIS A 197 -14.31 10.43 -13.29
CA HIS A 197 -15.68 10.24 -13.77
C HIS A 197 -16.30 11.58 -14.13
N MET A 198 -17.02 11.64 -15.28
CA MET A 198 -17.68 12.85 -15.79
C MET A 198 -19.19 12.62 -15.87
N GLU A 199 -19.94 13.55 -15.33
CA GLU A 199 -21.40 13.61 -15.47
C GLU A 199 -21.80 14.88 -16.24
N LYS A 200 -22.75 14.74 -17.18
CA LYS A 200 -23.32 15.87 -17.92
C LYS A 200 -24.64 16.25 -17.30
N LEU A 201 -24.74 17.48 -16.79
CA LEU A 201 -25.98 18.03 -16.29
C LEU A 201 -26.58 18.94 -17.37
N GLN A 202 -27.80 18.64 -17.83
CA GLN A 202 -28.57 19.49 -18.75
C GLN A 202 -29.69 20.16 -17.96
N LEU A 203 -29.66 21.48 -17.90
CA LEU A 203 -30.75 22.25 -17.34
C LEU A 203 -31.75 22.56 -18.46
N THR A 204 -32.95 21.97 -18.38
CA THR A 204 -34.08 22.24 -19.25
C THR A 204 -34.74 23.53 -18.78
N GLY A 205 -34.35 24.66 -19.39
CA GLY A 205 -34.91 25.99 -19.17
C GLY A 205 -34.90 26.77 -20.45
N ALA A 206 -35.28 28.06 -20.41
CA ALA A 206 -35.34 28.98 -21.57
C ALA A 206 -34.00 29.14 -22.31
N ARG A 207 -32.90 28.72 -21.67
CA ARG A 207 -31.57 28.55 -22.30
C ARG A 207 -31.06 27.18 -21.92
N GLN A 208 -30.87 26.31 -22.91
CA GLN A 208 -30.20 25.02 -22.72
C GLN A 208 -28.74 25.26 -22.31
N SER A 209 -28.44 25.17 -21.03
CA SER A 209 -27.06 25.18 -20.52
C SER A 209 -26.62 23.76 -20.15
N GLN A 210 -25.45 23.35 -20.62
CA GLN A 210 -24.82 22.08 -20.28
C GLN A 210 -23.66 22.33 -19.35
N PHE A 211 -23.67 21.64 -18.21
CA PHE A 211 -22.58 21.69 -17.25
C PHE A 211 -21.88 20.33 -17.20
N LEU A 212 -20.55 20.35 -17.17
CA LEU A 212 -19.73 19.16 -16.96
C LEU A 212 -19.32 19.10 -15.50
N LEU A 213 -19.70 18.02 -14.85
CA LEU A 213 -19.40 17.74 -13.46
C LEU A 213 -18.40 16.59 -13.37
N TRP A 214 -17.39 16.76 -12.52
CA TRP A 214 -16.27 15.85 -12.38
C TRP A 214 -16.16 15.34 -10.96
N LYS A 215 -15.83 14.04 -10.81
CA LYS A 215 -15.53 13.40 -9.52
C LYS A 215 -14.48 12.31 -9.69
N VAL A 216 -13.83 11.96 -8.61
CA VAL A 216 -13.04 10.73 -8.48
C VAL A 216 -13.91 9.63 -7.91
N ASN A 217 -13.98 8.49 -8.61
CA ASN A 217 -14.56 7.26 -8.06
C ASN A 217 -13.40 6.38 -7.60
N LYS A 218 -13.13 6.35 -6.29
CA LYS A 218 -11.95 5.69 -5.73
C LYS A 218 -11.91 4.19 -6.02
N ASN A 219 -13.05 3.50 -5.91
CA ASN A 219 -13.08 2.05 -6.10
C ASN A 219 -12.69 1.65 -7.53
N THR A 220 -13.34 2.24 -8.53
CA THR A 220 -13.02 1.96 -9.94
C THR A 220 -11.63 2.44 -10.32
N LEU A 221 -11.17 3.55 -9.73
CA LEU A 221 -9.84 4.05 -9.97
C LEU A 221 -8.77 3.12 -9.41
N TRP A 222 -8.97 2.55 -8.21
CA TRP A 222 -8.01 1.62 -7.62
C TRP A 222 -7.91 0.31 -8.40
N GLU A 223 -9.04 -0.22 -8.88
CA GLU A 223 -9.05 -1.38 -9.79
C GLU A 223 -8.28 -1.07 -11.08
N HIS A 224 -8.56 0.08 -11.69
CA HIS A 224 -7.86 0.51 -12.91
C HIS A 224 -6.35 0.66 -12.70
N VAL A 225 -5.92 1.34 -11.63
CA VAL A 225 -4.50 1.53 -11.30
C VAL A 225 -3.83 0.19 -10.99
N LEU A 226 -4.51 -0.72 -10.31
CA LEU A 226 -3.99 -2.07 -10.05
C LEU A 226 -3.77 -2.84 -11.35
N ASP A 227 -4.70 -2.78 -12.30
CA ASP A 227 -4.54 -3.39 -13.63
C ASP A 227 -3.35 -2.80 -14.39
N GLU A 228 -3.18 -1.47 -14.36
CA GLU A 228 -2.00 -0.81 -14.94
C GLU A 228 -0.69 -1.31 -14.30
N MET A 229 -0.68 -1.51 -12.97
CA MET A 229 0.48 -2.04 -12.24
C MET A 229 0.78 -3.48 -12.64
N PHE A 230 -0.22 -4.36 -12.79
CA PHE A 230 -0.02 -5.73 -13.28
C PHE A 230 0.52 -5.75 -14.72
N HIS A 231 0.02 -4.89 -15.61
CA HIS A 231 0.59 -4.75 -16.96
C HIS A 231 2.05 -4.27 -16.93
N ALA A 232 2.38 -3.33 -16.04
CA ALA A 232 3.75 -2.87 -15.89
C ALA A 232 4.66 -3.98 -15.33
N ALA A 233 4.19 -4.78 -14.37
CA ALA A 233 4.92 -5.92 -13.81
C ALA A 233 5.19 -6.99 -14.87
N LEU A 234 4.20 -7.31 -15.72
CA LEU A 234 4.37 -8.21 -16.84
C LEU A 234 5.44 -7.69 -17.82
N ASN A 235 5.37 -6.42 -18.18
CA ASN A 235 6.33 -5.81 -19.10
C ASN A 235 7.76 -5.81 -18.52
N LEU A 236 7.93 -5.55 -17.22
CA LEU A 236 9.22 -5.65 -16.55
C LEU A 236 9.74 -7.08 -16.55
N SER A 237 8.90 -8.06 -16.25
CA SER A 237 9.24 -9.48 -16.23
C SER A 237 9.69 -9.97 -17.63
N LEU A 238 8.95 -9.58 -18.68
CA LEU A 238 9.32 -9.88 -20.06
C LEU A 238 10.65 -9.22 -20.46
N ARG A 239 10.90 -8.00 -19.98
CA ARG A 239 12.17 -7.32 -20.21
C ARG A 239 13.33 -8.03 -19.52
N VAL A 240 13.16 -8.49 -18.29
CA VAL A 240 14.17 -9.29 -17.57
C VAL A 240 14.48 -10.57 -18.34
N ALA A 241 13.45 -11.30 -18.80
CA ALA A 241 13.63 -12.52 -19.58
C ALA A 241 14.40 -12.27 -20.88
N HIS A 242 14.04 -11.20 -21.59
CA HIS A 242 14.74 -10.81 -22.84
C HIS A 242 16.22 -10.46 -22.60
N GLU A 243 16.55 -9.70 -21.55
CA GLU A 243 17.95 -9.37 -21.22
C GLU A 243 18.75 -10.64 -20.87
N LEU A 244 18.13 -11.61 -20.18
CA LEU A 244 18.76 -12.89 -19.85
C LEU A 244 19.01 -13.76 -21.10
N GLU A 245 18.12 -13.74 -22.09
CA GLU A 245 18.33 -14.45 -23.36
C GLU A 245 19.46 -13.80 -24.17
N GLN A 246 19.49 -12.50 -24.27
CA GLN A 246 20.57 -11.76 -24.92
C GLN A 246 21.93 -12.00 -24.24
N GLU A 247 21.98 -12.23 -22.93
CA GLU A 247 23.21 -12.64 -22.25
C GLU A 247 23.77 -13.94 -22.78
N LYS A 248 22.90 -14.93 -23.02
CA LYS A 248 23.33 -16.25 -23.57
C LYS A 248 23.94 -16.15 -24.95
N GLU A 249 23.40 -15.29 -25.81
CA GLU A 249 23.91 -15.08 -27.16
C GLU A 249 25.26 -14.34 -27.19
N LEU A 250 25.49 -13.50 -26.21
CA LEU A 250 26.66 -12.64 -26.13
C LEU A 250 27.87 -13.29 -25.40
N LEU A 251 27.86 -14.56 -25.02
CA LEU A 251 28.96 -15.28 -24.34
C LEU A 251 30.32 -15.25 -25.09
N ASN A 252 30.34 -14.83 -26.36
CA ASN A 252 31.52 -14.80 -27.19
C ASN A 252 32.35 -13.49 -27.18
N LEU A 253 32.06 -12.52 -26.32
CA LEU A 253 32.74 -11.20 -26.23
C LEU A 253 33.56 -11.02 -24.96
N PRO A 254 34.57 -10.08 -24.89
CA PRO A 254 35.43 -9.88 -23.74
C PRO A 254 34.64 -9.58 -22.44
N GLN A 255 34.97 -10.33 -21.40
CA GLN A 255 34.14 -10.63 -20.24
C GLN A 255 33.84 -9.44 -19.30
N ASP A 256 34.81 -8.53 -19.03
CA ASP A 256 34.71 -7.62 -17.88
C ASP A 256 33.74 -6.43 -18.04
N LYS A 257 33.75 -5.74 -19.19
CA LYS A 257 32.89 -4.57 -19.40
C LYS A 257 31.43 -4.94 -19.55
N ARG A 258 31.19 -6.11 -20.08
CA ARG A 258 29.90 -6.65 -20.40
C ARG A 258 29.18 -7.19 -19.17
N VAL A 259 29.85 -8.00 -18.36
CA VAL A 259 29.32 -8.51 -17.08
C VAL A 259 28.87 -7.37 -16.16
N ASN A 260 29.65 -6.28 -16.11
CA ASN A 260 29.32 -5.09 -15.31
C ASN A 260 28.08 -4.34 -15.85
N ARG A 261 27.92 -4.23 -17.17
CA ARG A 261 26.72 -3.60 -17.76
C ARG A 261 25.47 -4.42 -17.48
N LEU A 262 25.52 -5.71 -17.69
CA LEU A 262 24.42 -6.64 -17.49
C LEU A 262 24.00 -6.71 -16.03
N ARG A 263 24.98 -6.77 -15.10
CA ARG A 263 24.70 -6.71 -13.65
C ARG A 263 23.98 -5.42 -13.26
N LYS A 264 24.38 -4.27 -13.81
CA LYS A 264 23.72 -2.98 -13.56
C LYS A 264 22.29 -2.94 -14.10
N VAL A 265 22.07 -3.40 -15.34
CA VAL A 265 20.73 -3.44 -15.95
C VAL A 265 19.81 -4.38 -15.17
N ARG A 266 20.29 -5.57 -14.84
CA ARG A 266 19.55 -6.53 -14.02
C ARG A 266 19.18 -5.97 -12.65
N LEU A 267 20.13 -5.38 -11.93
CA LEU A 267 19.88 -4.76 -10.63
C LEU A 267 18.82 -3.66 -10.74
N LEU A 268 18.88 -2.83 -11.79
CA LEU A 268 17.88 -1.78 -12.02
C LEU A 268 16.49 -2.34 -12.29
N LEU A 269 16.37 -3.37 -13.12
CA LEU A 269 15.10 -4.01 -13.45
C LEU A 269 14.49 -4.72 -12.24
N GLU A 270 15.30 -5.51 -11.51
CA GLU A 270 14.86 -6.22 -10.31
C GLU A 270 14.43 -5.24 -9.21
N SER A 271 15.19 -4.16 -8.99
CA SER A 271 14.81 -3.14 -8.01
C SER A 271 13.54 -2.38 -8.40
N SER A 272 13.31 -2.18 -9.70
CA SER A 272 12.08 -1.57 -10.20
C SER A 272 10.88 -2.50 -10.02
N GLN A 273 11.08 -3.81 -10.24
CA GLN A 273 10.05 -4.81 -10.01
C GLN A 273 9.68 -4.89 -8.53
N MET A 274 10.65 -4.92 -7.61
CA MET A 274 10.37 -4.94 -6.17
C MET A 274 9.56 -3.71 -5.72
N LYS A 275 9.88 -2.52 -6.23
CA LYS A 275 9.10 -1.31 -5.92
C LYS A 275 7.66 -1.38 -6.45
N LEU A 276 7.49 -1.98 -7.62
CA LEU A 276 6.17 -2.18 -8.19
C LEU A 276 5.38 -3.24 -7.43
N ASP A 277 6.03 -4.31 -6.96
CA ASP A 277 5.42 -5.34 -6.13
C ASP A 277 4.95 -4.76 -4.79
N ASP A 278 5.73 -3.85 -4.15
CA ASP A 278 5.30 -3.12 -2.94
C ASP A 278 4.02 -2.31 -3.21
N ALA A 279 3.94 -1.62 -4.36
CA ALA A 279 2.74 -0.87 -4.73
C ALA A 279 1.54 -1.79 -5.04
N ILE A 280 1.76 -2.92 -5.73
CA ILE A 280 0.70 -3.90 -5.99
C ILE A 280 0.16 -4.47 -4.67
N MET A 281 1.02 -4.82 -3.71
CA MET A 281 0.58 -5.32 -2.40
C MET A 281 -0.27 -4.31 -1.65
N LEU A 282 0.00 -3.02 -1.78
CA LEU A 282 -0.79 -1.96 -1.15
C LEU A 282 -2.25 -1.93 -1.65
N PHE A 283 -2.48 -2.25 -2.94
CA PHE A 283 -3.83 -2.24 -3.54
C PHE A 283 -4.52 -3.60 -3.48
N HIS A 284 -3.77 -4.69 -3.49
CA HIS A 284 -4.30 -6.05 -3.60
C HIS A 284 -4.29 -6.81 -2.27
N ASP A 285 -3.17 -6.78 -1.53
CA ASP A 285 -2.94 -7.68 -0.39
C ASP A 285 -3.20 -7.02 0.98
N PHE A 286 -3.09 -5.71 1.09
CA PHE A 286 -3.31 -4.96 2.33
C PHE A 286 -4.71 -4.42 2.42
#